data_a0b9b89dc57dfbbeacc7df3bc4c4f672
#
_entry.id   a0b9b89dc57dfbbeacc7df3bc4c4f672
#
_cell.length_a   1.000
_cell.length_b   1.000
_cell.length_c   1.000
_cell.angle_alpha   90.00
_cell.angle_beta   90.00
_cell.angle_gamma   90.00
#
_symmetry.space_group_name_H-M   'P 1'
#
loop_
_entity.id
_entity.type
_entity.pdbx_description
1 polymer ?
#
loop_
_entity_poly.entity_id
_entity_poly.type
_entity_poly.pdbx_seq_one_letter_code
_entity_poly.pdbx_strand_id
1 'polypeptide(L)'
;MKKLLFTLLFAGSLALSACGATVYKAENSKSKLEKNGYSVELYNNSDAKTHIVGLKLDGYNFNAAIYAQKGSGDDKDIFLGFYFASIDDASKFVEDNNNENLGLLNTFGEGVLGKNLTKKVGTHNNVAYVGSETSFSNAF
;
A
#
# COMPACT_ATOMS: atom_id res chain seq x y z
N MET A 1 7.29 13.47 45.74
CA MET A 1 7.59 12.07 45.31
C MET A 1 6.41 11.42 44.58
N LYS A 2 5.19 11.58 44.98
CA LYS A 2 4.05 10.97 44.26
C LYS A 2 3.83 11.49 42.85
N LYS A 3 4.21 12.71 42.53
CA LYS A 3 4.05 13.31 41.19
C LYS A 3 5.04 12.79 40.16
N LEU A 4 6.23 12.37 40.58
CA LEU A 4 7.24 11.82 39.66
C LEU A 4 6.92 10.40 39.17
N LEU A 5 6.30 9.58 40.02
CA LEU A 5 5.91 8.23 39.65
C LEU A 5 4.79 8.23 38.58
N PHE A 6 3.88 9.20 38.69
CA PHE A 6 2.77 9.29 37.75
C PHE A 6 3.21 9.74 36.35
N THR A 7 4.22 10.60 36.29
CA THR A 7 4.80 11.08 35.01
C THR A 7 5.56 9.99 34.27
N LEU A 8 6.24 9.12 35.02
CA LEU A 8 6.97 7.99 34.41
C LEU A 8 6.03 6.91 33.83
N LEU A 9 4.92 6.64 34.50
CA LEU A 9 3.92 5.68 34.00
C LEU A 9 3.23 6.17 32.72
N PHE A 10 2.99 7.48 32.63
CA PHE A 10 2.35 8.07 31.45
C PHE A 10 3.29 8.10 30.25
N ALA A 11 4.57 8.39 30.47
CA ALA A 11 5.61 8.32 29.43
C ALA A 11 5.82 6.89 28.92
N GLY A 12 5.76 5.89 29.79
CA GLY A 12 5.85 4.48 29.43
C GLY A 12 4.69 4.00 28.57
N SER A 13 3.46 4.43 28.87
CA SER A 13 2.29 4.04 28.08
C SER A 13 2.25 4.69 26.70
N LEU A 14 2.74 5.93 26.58
CA LEU A 14 2.88 6.59 25.27
C LEU A 14 3.96 5.93 24.40
N ALA A 15 5.07 5.50 24.99
CA ALA A 15 6.12 4.78 24.27
C ALA A 15 5.62 3.41 23.76
N LEU A 16 4.81 2.70 24.52
CA LEU A 16 4.21 1.42 24.10
C LEU A 16 3.18 1.58 22.97
N SER A 17 2.39 2.65 22.97
CA SER A 17 1.45 2.92 21.88
C SER A 17 2.16 3.41 20.59
N ALA A 18 3.32 4.08 20.70
CA ALA A 18 4.12 4.49 19.56
C ALA A 18 4.88 3.32 18.89
N CYS A 19 5.13 2.22 19.59
CA CYS A 19 5.78 1.02 19.04
C CYS A 19 4.81 0.10 18.28
N GLY A 20 3.51 0.39 18.24
CA GLY A 20 2.48 -0.58 17.82
C GLY A 20 2.28 -0.73 16.32
N ALA A 21 2.59 0.27 15.49
CA ALA A 21 2.35 0.16 14.05
C ALA A 21 3.25 1.09 13.25
N THR A 22 3.96 0.52 12.28
CA THR A 22 4.69 1.31 11.27
C THR A 22 3.68 1.85 10.26
N VAL A 23 3.69 3.15 10.06
CA VAL A 23 2.94 3.82 8.99
C VAL A 23 3.88 4.10 7.82
N TYR A 24 3.64 3.46 6.71
CA TYR A 24 4.43 3.63 5.50
C TYR A 24 4.01 4.89 4.74
N LYS A 25 5.00 5.58 4.18
CA LYS A 25 4.80 6.74 3.30
C LYS A 25 5.10 6.36 1.86
N ALA A 26 4.26 6.84 0.95
CA ALA A 26 4.39 6.55 -0.47
C ALA A 26 5.75 6.96 -1.04
N GLU A 27 6.29 8.09 -0.61
CA GLU A 27 7.58 8.62 -1.07
C GLU A 27 8.74 7.66 -0.76
N ASN A 28 8.68 6.96 0.36
CA ASN A 28 9.72 5.99 0.74
C ASN A 28 9.68 4.76 -0.18
N SER A 29 8.49 4.23 -0.45
CA SER A 29 8.33 3.12 -1.40
C SER A 29 8.69 3.53 -2.83
N LYS A 30 8.32 4.75 -3.24
CA LYS A 30 8.74 5.31 -4.53
C LYS A 30 10.26 5.28 -4.68
N SER A 31 10.98 5.82 -3.71
CA SER A 31 12.46 5.84 -3.73
C SER A 31 13.07 4.45 -3.82
N LYS A 32 12.52 3.48 -3.09
CA LYS A 32 13.00 2.09 -3.10
C LYS A 32 12.73 1.42 -4.45
N LEU A 33 11.54 1.58 -5.00
CA LEU A 33 11.18 1.03 -6.31
C LEU A 33 12.03 1.63 -7.43
N GLU A 34 12.23 2.94 -7.45
CA GLU A 34 13.09 3.61 -8.43
C GLU A 34 14.54 3.10 -8.38
N LYS A 35 15.10 2.89 -7.18
CA LYS A 35 16.44 2.28 -7.00
C LYS A 35 16.52 0.87 -7.55
N ASN A 36 15.41 0.15 -7.62
CA ASN A 36 15.32 -1.19 -8.16
C ASN A 36 14.90 -1.21 -9.64
N GLY A 37 14.90 -0.06 -10.31
CA GLY A 37 14.71 0.05 -11.75
C GLY A 37 13.27 0.16 -12.21
N TYR A 38 12.32 0.44 -11.30
CA TYR A 38 10.93 0.70 -11.68
C TYR A 38 10.75 2.15 -12.14
N SER A 39 9.91 2.33 -13.15
CA SER A 39 9.29 3.62 -13.44
C SER A 39 8.13 3.83 -12.49
N VAL A 40 8.12 4.91 -11.73
CA VAL A 40 7.14 5.12 -10.63
C VAL A 40 6.37 6.41 -10.84
N GLU A 41 5.06 6.29 -10.81
CA GLU A 41 4.12 7.41 -10.77
C GLU A 41 3.49 7.51 -9.38
N LEU A 42 3.52 8.70 -8.82
CA LEU A 42 2.93 9.03 -7.52
C LEU A 42 1.72 9.93 -7.73
N TYR A 43 0.57 9.50 -7.26
CA TYR A 43 -0.70 10.21 -7.39
C TYR A 43 -1.21 10.65 -6.02
N ASN A 44 -1.83 11.82 -5.97
CA ASN A 44 -2.74 12.17 -4.88
C ASN A 44 -4.08 11.42 -5.04
N ASN A 45 -4.97 11.53 -4.07
CA ASN A 45 -6.27 10.84 -4.11
C ASN A 45 -7.10 11.19 -5.35
N SER A 46 -7.17 12.45 -5.72
CA SER A 46 -7.95 12.94 -6.86
C SER A 46 -7.38 12.43 -8.19
N ASP A 47 -6.07 12.53 -8.37
CA ASP A 47 -5.40 12.10 -9.59
C ASP A 47 -5.44 10.58 -9.75
N ALA A 48 -5.32 9.83 -8.65
CA ALA A 48 -5.45 8.37 -8.67
C ALA A 48 -6.82 7.93 -9.20
N LYS A 49 -7.90 8.59 -8.79
CA LYS A 49 -9.26 8.30 -9.28
C LYS A 49 -9.43 8.52 -10.78
N THR A 50 -8.65 9.42 -11.36
CA THR A 50 -8.66 9.70 -12.79
C THR A 50 -7.81 8.73 -13.60
N HIS A 51 -6.64 8.34 -13.07
CA HIS A 51 -5.65 7.55 -13.81
C HIS A 51 -5.76 6.05 -13.57
N ILE A 52 -6.21 5.63 -12.39
CA ILE A 52 -6.35 4.22 -12.03
C ILE A 52 -7.81 3.80 -12.24
N VAL A 53 -8.03 3.02 -13.27
CA VAL A 53 -9.37 2.51 -13.62
C VAL A 53 -9.49 1.02 -13.27
N GLY A 54 -10.71 0.56 -13.09
CA GLY A 54 -11.00 -0.84 -12.79
C GLY A 54 -11.06 -1.19 -11.30
N LEU A 55 -10.83 -0.21 -10.42
CA LEU A 55 -10.96 -0.34 -8.97
C LEU A 55 -12.00 0.62 -8.43
N LYS A 56 -12.62 0.25 -7.31
CA LYS A 56 -13.57 1.11 -6.60
C LYS A 56 -12.81 2.06 -5.68
N LEU A 57 -12.52 3.26 -6.16
CA LEU A 57 -11.75 4.27 -5.43
C LEU A 57 -12.62 5.34 -4.77
N ASP A 58 -13.84 5.53 -5.23
CA ASP A 58 -14.75 6.53 -4.68
C ASP A 58 -15.17 6.18 -3.24
N GLY A 59 -15.18 7.18 -2.38
CA GLY A 59 -15.50 7.03 -0.97
C GLY A 59 -14.33 6.63 -0.07
N TYR A 60 -13.14 6.42 -0.63
CA TYR A 60 -11.92 6.12 0.14
C TYR A 60 -10.99 7.33 0.19
N ASN A 61 -10.46 7.60 1.39
CA ASN A 61 -9.52 8.68 1.65
C ASN A 61 -8.12 8.11 1.88
N PHE A 62 -7.44 7.75 0.81
CA PHE A 62 -6.01 7.44 0.87
C PHE A 62 -5.19 8.71 0.64
N ASN A 63 -4.03 8.79 1.26
CA ASN A 63 -3.13 9.95 1.18
C ASN A 63 -2.43 10.03 -0.17
N ALA A 64 -2.05 8.88 -0.72
CA ALA A 64 -1.37 8.78 -2.00
C ALA A 64 -1.57 7.39 -2.60
N ALA A 65 -1.33 7.27 -3.89
CA ALA A 65 -1.22 6.01 -4.60
C ALA A 65 0.07 5.98 -5.41
N ILE A 66 0.67 4.80 -5.52
CA ILE A 66 1.83 4.55 -6.38
C ILE A 66 1.43 3.54 -7.45
N TYR A 67 1.76 3.85 -8.69
CA TYR A 67 1.83 2.86 -9.76
C TYR A 67 3.27 2.74 -10.23
N ALA A 68 3.86 1.58 -10.11
CA ALA A 68 5.22 1.30 -10.54
C ALA A 68 5.24 0.17 -11.55
N GLN A 69 6.13 0.26 -12.53
CA GLN A 69 6.26 -0.72 -13.60
C GLN A 69 7.72 -0.95 -13.96
N LYS A 70 8.07 -2.21 -14.23
CA LYS A 70 9.38 -2.63 -14.72
C LYS A 70 9.22 -3.77 -15.71
N GLY A 71 10.00 -3.74 -16.79
CA GLY A 71 9.96 -4.79 -17.82
C GLY A 71 8.72 -4.69 -18.72
N SER A 72 8.50 -5.75 -19.50
CA SER A 72 7.43 -5.83 -20.50
C SER A 72 7.01 -7.27 -20.77
N GLY A 73 5.86 -7.44 -21.43
CA GLY A 73 5.37 -8.77 -21.82
C GLY A 73 5.15 -9.69 -20.63
N ASP A 74 5.61 -10.93 -20.74
CA ASP A 74 5.43 -11.95 -19.71
C ASP A 74 6.27 -11.71 -18.44
N ASP A 75 7.24 -10.80 -18.51
CA ASP A 75 8.09 -10.37 -17.39
C ASP A 75 7.74 -8.98 -16.87
N LYS A 76 6.61 -8.41 -17.29
CA LYS A 76 6.14 -7.12 -16.82
C LYS A 76 5.80 -7.17 -15.35
N ASP A 77 6.58 -6.49 -14.54
CA ASP A 77 6.38 -6.37 -13.10
C ASP A 77 5.69 -5.05 -12.77
N ILE A 78 4.72 -5.12 -11.87
CA ILE A 78 3.99 -3.94 -11.40
C ILE A 78 3.90 -3.93 -9.88
N PHE A 79 3.75 -2.72 -9.33
CA PHE A 79 3.31 -2.49 -7.97
C PHE A 79 2.29 -1.36 -7.99
N LEU A 80 1.10 -1.64 -7.48
CA LEU A 80 0.07 -0.63 -7.21
C LEU A 80 -0.20 -0.62 -5.71
N GLY A 81 0.03 0.51 -5.07
CA GLY A 81 -0.17 0.67 -3.64
C GLY A 81 -0.98 1.92 -3.30
N PHE A 82 -1.93 1.76 -2.39
CA PHE A 82 -2.73 2.85 -1.82
C PHE A 82 -2.34 3.05 -0.37
N TYR A 83 -1.92 4.24 0.00
CA TYR A 83 -1.36 4.60 1.31
C TYR A 83 -2.40 5.34 2.13
N PHE A 84 -2.91 4.67 3.16
CA PHE A 84 -3.95 5.20 4.05
C PHE A 84 -3.33 5.81 5.31
N ALA A 85 -4.14 6.60 6.05
CA ALA A 85 -3.76 7.12 7.35
C ALA A 85 -3.78 6.04 8.44
N SER A 86 -4.58 4.97 8.26
CA SER A 86 -4.74 3.89 9.24
C SER A 86 -4.67 2.51 8.60
N ILE A 87 -4.36 1.50 9.42
CA ILE A 87 -4.38 0.09 9.03
C ILE A 87 -5.81 -0.36 8.72
N ASP A 88 -6.78 0.08 9.50
CA ASP A 88 -8.18 -0.30 9.34
C ASP A 88 -8.75 0.17 8.00
N ASP A 89 -8.42 1.38 7.57
CA ASP A 89 -8.85 1.91 6.27
C ASP A 89 -8.25 1.11 5.10
N ALA A 90 -6.98 0.72 5.20
CA ALA A 90 -6.34 -0.14 4.20
C ALA A 90 -7.01 -1.52 4.13
N SER A 91 -7.29 -2.12 5.27
CA SER A 91 -7.98 -3.42 5.36
C SER A 91 -9.37 -3.37 4.76
N LYS A 92 -10.13 -2.34 5.11
CA LYS A 92 -11.47 -2.14 4.56
C LYS A 92 -11.44 -1.94 3.04
N PHE A 93 -10.48 -1.20 2.53
CA PHE A 93 -10.32 -1.03 1.08
C PHE A 93 -10.07 -2.36 0.37
N VAL A 94 -9.22 -3.22 0.91
CA VAL A 94 -8.95 -4.55 0.34
C VAL A 94 -10.19 -5.43 0.42
N GLU A 95 -10.90 -5.45 1.54
CA GLU A 95 -12.15 -6.21 1.67
C GLU A 95 -13.16 -5.79 0.61
N ASP A 96 -13.40 -4.48 0.44
CA ASP A 96 -14.39 -3.97 -0.48
C ASP A 96 -14.00 -4.17 -1.97
N ASN A 97 -12.69 -4.15 -2.27
CA ASN A 97 -12.18 -4.30 -3.64
C ASN A 97 -11.74 -5.72 -4.00
N ASN A 98 -11.76 -6.64 -3.07
CA ASN A 98 -11.31 -8.02 -3.30
C ASN A 98 -12.22 -9.05 -2.65
N ASN A 99 -13.49 -8.72 -2.43
CA ASN A 99 -14.47 -9.67 -1.90
C ASN A 99 -14.79 -10.76 -2.95
N GLU A 100 -15.42 -11.84 -2.48
CA GLU A 100 -15.73 -13.02 -3.28
C GLU A 100 -16.51 -12.73 -4.57
N ASN A 101 -17.27 -11.63 -4.60
CA ASN A 101 -18.13 -11.29 -5.74
C ASN A 101 -17.46 -10.35 -6.75
N LEU A 102 -16.51 -9.52 -6.33
CA LEU A 102 -15.91 -8.51 -7.18
C LEU A 102 -14.45 -8.79 -7.55
N GLY A 103 -13.63 -9.24 -6.61
CA GLY A 103 -12.22 -9.61 -6.86
C GLY A 103 -11.40 -8.56 -7.64
N LEU A 104 -11.73 -7.27 -7.52
CA LEU A 104 -11.21 -6.21 -8.39
C LEU A 104 -9.69 -6.08 -8.33
N LEU A 105 -9.09 -6.19 -7.14
CA LEU A 105 -7.63 -6.17 -7.00
C LEU A 105 -6.97 -7.38 -7.64
N ASN A 106 -7.55 -8.56 -7.50
CA ASN A 106 -7.05 -9.77 -8.16
C ASN A 106 -7.14 -9.63 -9.68
N THR A 107 -8.29 -9.19 -10.19
CA THR A 107 -8.53 -9.01 -11.63
C THR A 107 -7.60 -7.94 -12.20
N PHE A 108 -7.38 -6.86 -11.50
CA PHE A 108 -6.43 -5.83 -11.90
C PHE A 108 -5.01 -6.42 -12.02
N GLY A 109 -4.56 -7.14 -10.99
CA GLY A 109 -3.24 -7.78 -11.01
C GLY A 109 -3.08 -8.80 -12.15
N GLU A 110 -4.11 -9.60 -12.41
CA GLU A 110 -4.09 -10.57 -13.52
C GLU A 110 -4.05 -9.90 -14.90
N GLY A 111 -4.68 -8.73 -15.04
CA GLY A 111 -4.71 -7.99 -16.30
C GLY A 111 -3.43 -7.25 -16.65
N VAL A 112 -2.60 -6.92 -15.67
CA VAL A 112 -1.43 -6.05 -15.88
C VAL A 112 -0.09 -6.70 -15.53
N LEU A 113 -0.07 -7.73 -14.69
CA LEU A 113 1.13 -8.46 -14.30
C LEU A 113 1.53 -9.48 -15.37
N GLY A 114 2.83 -9.59 -15.66
CA GLY A 114 3.37 -10.58 -16.58
C GLY A 114 3.17 -12.01 -16.06
N LYS A 115 3.00 -12.96 -16.96
CA LYS A 115 2.67 -14.36 -16.65
C LYS A 115 3.75 -15.10 -15.85
N ASN A 116 5.01 -14.66 -15.99
CA ASN A 116 6.15 -15.28 -15.31
C ASN A 116 6.27 -14.86 -13.84
N LEU A 117 5.42 -13.94 -13.36
CA LEU A 117 5.51 -13.36 -12.03
C LEU A 117 4.40 -13.88 -11.13
N THR A 118 4.73 -14.11 -9.85
CA THR A 118 3.76 -14.51 -8.84
C THR A 118 3.05 -13.28 -8.29
N LYS A 119 1.73 -13.25 -8.45
CA LYS A 119 0.87 -12.17 -7.95
C LYS A 119 0.80 -12.19 -6.42
N LYS A 120 0.84 -11.01 -5.82
CA LYS A 120 0.61 -10.78 -4.40
C LYS A 120 -0.37 -9.63 -4.20
N VAL A 121 -1.38 -9.86 -3.38
CA VAL A 121 -2.46 -8.90 -3.09
C VAL A 121 -2.75 -8.90 -1.60
N GLY A 122 -2.97 -7.75 -1.02
CA GLY A 122 -3.37 -7.64 0.37
C GLY A 122 -3.07 -6.29 1.00
N THR A 123 -2.82 -6.34 2.30
CA THR A 123 -2.39 -5.17 3.07
C THR A 123 -1.00 -5.39 3.65
N HIS A 124 -0.25 -4.30 3.75
CA HIS A 124 0.96 -4.21 4.54
C HIS A 124 0.85 -2.96 5.41
N ASN A 125 0.49 -3.14 6.67
CA ASN A 125 0.10 -2.06 7.58
C ASN A 125 -0.96 -1.14 6.95
N ASN A 126 -0.66 0.14 6.79
CA ASN A 126 -1.57 1.13 6.20
C ASN A 126 -1.61 1.14 4.67
N VAL A 127 -1.00 0.16 4.01
CA VAL A 127 -0.94 0.09 2.54
C VAL A 127 -1.77 -1.07 2.02
N ALA A 128 -2.71 -0.76 1.13
CA ALA A 128 -3.40 -1.75 0.31
C ALA A 128 -2.64 -1.87 -1.02
N TYR A 129 -2.31 -3.08 -1.44
CA TYR A 129 -1.46 -3.26 -2.62
C TYR A 129 -1.85 -4.45 -3.48
N VAL A 130 -1.44 -4.38 -4.73
CA VAL A 130 -1.39 -5.49 -5.69
C VAL A 130 -0.12 -5.37 -6.51
N GLY A 131 0.55 -6.49 -6.75
CA GLY A 131 1.79 -6.55 -7.52
C GLY A 131 2.35 -7.95 -7.58
N SER A 132 3.64 -8.07 -7.83
CA SER A 132 4.38 -9.31 -7.67
C SER A 132 5.00 -9.42 -6.27
N GLU A 133 5.44 -10.62 -5.90
CA GLU A 133 6.26 -10.79 -4.70
C GLU A 133 7.56 -9.98 -4.77
N THR A 134 8.16 -9.87 -5.95
CA THR A 134 9.37 -9.09 -6.18
C THR A 134 9.12 -7.61 -5.98
N SER A 135 8.08 -7.06 -6.61
CA SER A 135 7.74 -5.64 -6.47
C SER A 135 7.36 -5.27 -5.03
N PHE A 136 6.64 -6.16 -4.34
CA PHE A 136 6.33 -5.99 -2.92
C PHE A 136 7.61 -5.89 -2.09
N SER A 137 8.55 -6.82 -2.25
CA SER A 137 9.83 -6.81 -1.52
C SER A 137 10.67 -5.57 -1.83
N ASN A 138 10.54 -5.01 -3.03
CA ASN A 138 11.25 -3.79 -3.43
C ASN A 138 10.57 -2.50 -2.95
N ALA A 139 9.28 -2.56 -2.60
CA ALA A 139 8.54 -1.40 -2.09
C ALA A 139 8.74 -1.18 -0.58
N PHE A 140 8.98 -2.24 0.19
CA PHE A 140 9.08 -2.24 1.65
C PHE A 140 10.41 -2.79 2.15
#